data_d9e2e37eceeb39f1a83f8867a0793a78
#
_entry.id   d9e2e37eceeb39f1a83f8867a0793a78
#
_cell.length_a   1.000
_cell.length_b   1.000
_cell.length_c   1.000
_cell.angle_alpha   90.00
_cell.angle_beta   90.00
_cell.angle_gamma   90.00
#
_symmetry.space_group_name_H-M   'P 1'
#
loop_
_entity.id
_entity.type
_entity.pdbx_description
1 polymer ?
#
loop_
_entity_poly.entity_id
_entity_poly.type
_entity_poly.pdbx_seq_one_letter_code
_entity_poly.pdbx_strand_id
1 'polypeptide(L)'
;MALTHLTAPAQWQTIDFVSDLHLQQTDATWHSFEQYLHSTPADAIFLLGDILELWAGDDALQHPELAFERQLVATLQTVSRNKSLYFMRGNRDFLVGESFCQAAGLTLLDDPCTLEIPCADATAAPTRILLSHGDALCLDDTAYMQFRAQVRNPAWQQQFLQQPLEQ
;
A
#
# COMPACT_ATOMS: atom_id res chain seq x y z
N MET A 1 -10.97 16.01 -9.10
CA MET A 1 -9.94 15.20 -9.81
C MET A 1 -10.62 13.95 -10.35
N ALA A 2 -10.21 13.44 -11.54
CA ALA A 2 -10.66 12.14 -12.00
C ALA A 2 -10.01 11.07 -11.09
N LEU A 3 -10.75 10.03 -10.73
CA LEU A 3 -10.20 8.89 -9.98
C LEU A 3 -9.17 8.17 -10.86
N THR A 4 -8.06 7.76 -10.27
CA THR A 4 -7.11 6.87 -10.92
C THR A 4 -7.81 5.55 -11.23
N HIS A 5 -7.58 5.04 -12.43
CA HIS A 5 -8.24 3.85 -12.95
C HIS A 5 -7.20 2.79 -13.30
N LEU A 6 -7.39 1.59 -12.77
CA LEU A 6 -6.59 0.41 -13.07
C LEU A 6 -7.49 -0.64 -13.71
N THR A 7 -7.05 -1.25 -14.80
CA THR A 7 -7.74 -2.38 -15.43
C THR A 7 -6.97 -3.67 -15.12
N ALA A 8 -7.65 -4.64 -14.53
CA ALA A 8 -7.08 -5.95 -14.27
C ALA A 8 -6.78 -6.67 -15.58
N PRO A 9 -5.58 -7.27 -15.74
CA PRO A 9 -5.30 -8.16 -16.86
C PRO A 9 -6.30 -9.32 -16.93
N ALA A 10 -6.77 -9.65 -18.13
CA ALA A 10 -7.80 -10.68 -18.33
C ALA A 10 -7.40 -12.09 -17.85
N GLN A 11 -6.11 -12.34 -17.70
CA GLN A 11 -5.58 -13.63 -17.21
C GLN A 11 -5.65 -13.78 -15.69
N TRP A 12 -5.87 -12.70 -14.92
CA TRP A 12 -6.01 -12.82 -13.48
C TRP A 12 -7.28 -13.59 -13.10
N GLN A 13 -7.13 -14.58 -12.25
CA GLN A 13 -8.22 -15.41 -11.73
C GLN A 13 -8.50 -15.13 -10.25
N THR A 14 -7.46 -14.74 -9.52
CA THR A 14 -7.58 -14.46 -8.07
C THR A 14 -6.89 -13.15 -7.74
N ILE A 15 -7.62 -12.29 -7.05
CA ILE A 15 -7.13 -11.00 -6.57
C ILE A 15 -7.38 -10.95 -5.06
N ASP A 16 -6.32 -10.73 -4.30
CA ASP A 16 -6.40 -10.60 -2.85
C ASP A 16 -6.32 -9.12 -2.43
N PHE A 17 -7.06 -8.78 -1.38
CA PHE A 17 -7.03 -7.46 -0.75
C PHE A 17 -6.65 -7.63 0.72
N VAL A 18 -5.65 -6.89 1.17
CA VAL A 18 -5.08 -6.94 2.52
C VAL A 18 -4.93 -5.52 3.04
N SER A 19 -5.30 -5.26 4.29
CA SER A 19 -5.11 -3.97 4.97
C SER A 19 -4.85 -4.17 6.46
N ASP A 20 -4.47 -3.11 7.15
CA ASP A 20 -4.46 -3.01 8.61
C ASP A 20 -3.63 -4.10 9.31
N LEU A 21 -2.46 -4.40 8.78
CA LEU A 21 -1.53 -5.38 9.36
C LEU A 21 -0.70 -4.79 10.50
N HIS A 22 -0.43 -3.49 10.47
CA HIS A 22 0.34 -2.76 11.47
C HIS A 22 1.70 -3.41 11.80
N LEU A 23 2.41 -3.81 10.76
CA LEU A 23 3.71 -4.47 10.89
C LEU A 23 4.77 -3.51 11.42
N GLN A 24 5.54 -3.91 12.41
CA GLN A 24 6.60 -3.10 13.00
C GLN A 24 7.85 -3.90 13.39
N GLN A 25 7.76 -5.21 13.42
CA GLN A 25 8.85 -6.10 13.80
C GLN A 25 8.57 -7.54 13.36
N THR A 26 9.55 -8.39 13.52
CA THR A 26 9.42 -9.84 13.27
C THR A 26 8.63 -10.49 14.40
N ASP A 27 7.33 -10.51 14.30
CA ASP A 27 6.37 -11.09 15.25
C ASP A 27 5.44 -12.13 14.59
N ALA A 28 4.41 -12.55 15.30
CA ALA A 28 3.43 -13.53 14.79
C ALA A 28 2.65 -13.00 13.58
N THR A 29 2.32 -11.71 13.54
CA THR A 29 1.61 -11.09 12.41
C THR A 29 2.50 -11.09 11.17
N TRP A 30 3.77 -10.70 11.33
CA TRP A 30 4.74 -10.77 10.25
C TRP A 30 4.90 -12.19 9.70
N HIS A 31 5.11 -13.19 10.57
CA HIS A 31 5.28 -14.58 10.12
C HIS A 31 4.04 -15.10 9.37
N SER A 32 2.84 -14.74 9.85
CA SER A 32 1.60 -15.12 9.17
C SER A 32 1.47 -14.45 7.80
N PHE A 33 1.83 -13.18 7.71
CA PHE A 33 1.79 -12.43 6.46
C PHE A 33 2.85 -12.95 5.47
N GLU A 34 4.08 -13.21 5.92
CA GLU A 34 5.14 -13.78 5.10
C GLU A 34 4.73 -15.16 4.54
N GLN A 35 4.16 -16.03 5.39
CA GLN A 35 3.63 -17.32 4.97
C GLN A 35 2.51 -17.17 3.93
N TYR A 36 1.59 -16.23 4.16
CA TYR A 36 0.52 -15.91 3.21
C TYR A 36 1.09 -15.47 1.87
N LEU A 37 2.03 -14.52 1.83
CA LEU A 37 2.65 -14.03 0.60
C LEU A 37 3.25 -15.15 -0.26
N HIS A 38 3.84 -16.17 0.39
CA HIS A 38 4.45 -17.32 -0.29
C HIS A 38 3.45 -18.40 -0.70
N SER A 39 2.29 -18.49 -0.05
CA SER A 39 1.34 -19.59 -0.26
C SER A 39 0.08 -19.19 -1.03
N THR A 40 -0.28 -17.91 -1.09
CA THR A 40 -1.49 -17.48 -1.79
C THR A 40 -1.44 -17.81 -3.29
N PRO A 41 -2.54 -18.33 -3.86
CA PRO A 41 -2.67 -18.52 -5.31
C PRO A 41 -2.95 -17.23 -6.08
N ALA A 42 -3.06 -16.08 -5.41
CA ALA A 42 -3.43 -14.81 -6.04
C ALA A 42 -2.45 -14.41 -7.16
N ASP A 43 -2.99 -13.91 -8.26
CA ASP A 43 -2.25 -13.29 -9.35
C ASP A 43 -1.84 -11.85 -8.99
N ALA A 44 -2.68 -11.19 -8.19
CA ALA A 44 -2.46 -9.83 -7.71
C ALA A 44 -2.82 -9.68 -6.24
N ILE A 45 -2.05 -8.87 -5.51
CA ILE A 45 -2.29 -8.53 -4.11
C ILE A 45 -2.33 -7.01 -3.99
N PHE A 46 -3.41 -6.49 -3.43
CA PHE A 46 -3.63 -5.08 -3.14
C PHE A 46 -3.45 -4.85 -1.64
N LEU A 47 -2.41 -4.15 -1.27
CA LEU A 47 -2.13 -3.71 0.09
C LEU A 47 -2.81 -2.35 0.29
N LEU A 48 -3.94 -2.33 0.98
CA LEU A 48 -4.84 -1.17 1.05
C LEU A 48 -4.62 -0.29 2.29
N GLY A 49 -3.36 -0.06 2.65
CA GLY A 49 -2.96 0.86 3.71
C GLY A 49 -2.82 0.21 5.09
N ASP A 50 -2.12 0.91 5.97
CA ASP A 50 -1.80 0.48 7.32
C ASP A 50 -1.12 -0.92 7.36
N ILE A 51 -0.30 -1.18 6.35
CA ILE A 51 0.55 -2.37 6.29
C ILE A 51 1.69 -2.24 7.31
N LEU A 52 2.28 -1.05 7.41
CA LEU A 52 3.25 -0.70 8.44
C LEU A 52 2.56 0.07 9.57
N GLU A 53 2.98 -0.17 10.81
CA GLU A 53 2.53 0.63 11.97
C GLU A 53 2.98 2.09 11.85
N LEU A 54 4.14 2.32 11.27
CA LEU A 54 4.69 3.65 11.02
C LEU A 54 5.65 3.60 9.84
N TRP A 55 5.63 4.63 9.00
CA TRP A 55 6.66 4.89 8.01
C TRP A 55 7.04 6.37 8.04
N ALA A 56 8.32 6.65 8.31
CA ALA A 56 8.79 8.04 8.48
C ALA A 56 9.37 8.66 7.19
N GLY A 57 9.53 7.85 6.13
CA GLY A 57 10.07 8.27 4.84
C GLY A 57 10.94 7.19 4.19
N ASP A 58 11.14 7.26 2.88
CA ASP A 58 11.84 6.22 2.12
C ASP A 58 13.36 6.19 2.35
N ASP A 59 13.94 7.24 2.93
CA ASP A 59 15.32 7.28 3.42
C ASP A 59 15.56 6.27 4.55
N ALA A 60 14.50 5.87 5.27
CA ALA A 60 14.49 4.78 6.23
C ALA A 60 15.11 3.48 5.68
N LEU A 61 14.97 3.20 4.38
CA LEU A 61 15.54 2.00 3.75
C LEU A 61 17.07 1.94 3.83
N GLN A 62 17.73 3.07 3.99
CA GLN A 62 19.19 3.17 4.10
C GLN A 62 19.67 3.11 5.55
N HIS A 63 18.75 3.19 6.51
CA HIS A 63 19.12 3.23 7.93
C HIS A 63 19.48 1.83 8.45
N PRO A 64 20.68 1.64 9.03
CA PRO A 64 21.16 0.30 9.42
C PRO A 64 20.32 -0.38 10.51
N GLU A 65 19.65 0.39 11.36
CA GLU A 65 18.83 -0.14 12.45
C GLU A 65 17.44 -0.63 12.01
N LEU A 66 16.98 -0.25 10.81
CA LEU A 66 15.68 -0.66 10.28
C LEU A 66 15.78 -2.00 9.53
N ALA A 67 16.18 -3.04 10.26
CA ALA A 67 16.40 -4.37 9.70
C ALA A 67 15.09 -5.04 9.25
N PHE A 68 14.00 -4.81 10.00
CA PHE A 68 12.69 -5.36 9.71
C PHE A 68 12.14 -4.81 8.39
N GLU A 69 12.20 -3.49 8.20
CA GLU A 69 11.71 -2.82 7.00
C GLU A 69 12.46 -3.29 5.75
N ARG A 70 13.76 -3.50 5.85
CA ARG A 70 14.55 -4.08 4.76
C ARG A 70 14.16 -5.53 4.47
N GLN A 71 13.86 -6.32 5.50
CA GLN A 71 13.37 -7.69 5.33
C GLN A 71 12.02 -7.69 4.62
N LEU A 72 11.08 -6.84 5.05
CA LEU A 72 9.78 -6.68 4.40
C LEU A 72 9.93 -6.34 2.92
N VAL A 73 10.75 -5.32 2.60
CA VAL A 73 11.01 -4.92 1.21
C VAL A 73 11.58 -6.07 0.39
N ALA A 74 12.57 -6.81 0.92
CA ALA A 74 13.18 -7.95 0.21
C ALA A 74 12.17 -9.09 -0.03
N THR A 75 11.29 -9.36 0.95
CA THR A 75 10.23 -10.36 0.80
C THR A 75 9.23 -9.94 -0.27
N LEU A 76 8.73 -8.69 -0.23
CA LEU A 76 7.82 -8.15 -1.24
C LEU A 76 8.45 -8.17 -2.63
N GLN A 77 9.71 -7.75 -2.76
CA GLN A 77 10.44 -7.80 -4.04
C GLN A 77 10.56 -9.23 -4.59
N THR A 78 10.73 -10.22 -3.72
CA THR A 78 10.78 -11.62 -4.15
C THR A 78 9.43 -12.08 -4.69
N VAL A 79 8.35 -11.73 -4.01
CA VAL A 79 6.97 -12.08 -4.38
C VAL A 79 6.56 -11.36 -5.67
N SER A 80 6.96 -10.10 -5.84
CA SER A 80 6.63 -9.28 -7.02
C SER A 80 7.14 -9.83 -8.35
N ARG A 81 8.11 -10.75 -8.32
CA ARG A 81 8.60 -11.44 -9.55
C ARG A 81 7.55 -12.34 -10.19
N ASN A 82 6.59 -12.82 -9.42
CA ASN A 82 5.58 -13.77 -9.86
C ASN A 82 4.14 -13.28 -9.67
N LYS A 83 3.93 -12.17 -8.95
CA LYS A 83 2.63 -11.61 -8.63
C LYS A 83 2.64 -10.11 -8.86
N SER A 84 1.51 -9.55 -9.25
CA SER A 84 1.34 -8.10 -9.32
C SER A 84 1.02 -7.56 -7.93
N LEU A 85 1.86 -6.67 -7.43
CA LEU A 85 1.70 -6.08 -6.09
C LEU A 85 1.37 -4.60 -6.20
N TYR A 86 0.36 -4.18 -5.45
CA TYR A 86 -0.10 -2.80 -5.38
C TYR A 86 -0.11 -2.31 -3.95
N PHE A 87 0.19 -1.04 -3.74
CA PHE A 87 0.19 -0.41 -2.43
C PHE A 87 -0.64 0.87 -2.46
N MET A 88 -1.55 1.00 -1.51
CA MET A 88 -2.29 2.22 -1.20
C MET A 88 -1.88 2.68 0.19
N ARG A 89 -1.69 3.98 0.37
CA ARG A 89 -1.28 4.54 1.66
C ARG A 89 -2.43 4.56 2.64
N GLY A 90 -2.23 4.04 3.85
CA GLY A 90 -3.10 4.21 5.00
C GLY A 90 -2.76 5.44 5.84
N ASN A 91 -3.32 5.53 7.03
CA ASN A 91 -3.06 6.64 7.95
C ASN A 91 -1.79 6.44 8.80
N ARG A 92 -1.23 5.24 8.86
CA ARG A 92 0.03 4.93 9.55
C ARG A 92 1.23 5.03 8.62
N ASP A 93 1.05 4.64 7.38
CA ASP A 93 2.11 4.52 6.38
C ASP A 93 1.95 5.52 5.22
N PHE A 94 1.35 6.68 5.48
CA PHE A 94 1.04 7.72 4.49
C PHE A 94 2.29 8.37 3.84
N LEU A 95 3.46 8.19 4.43
CA LEU A 95 4.74 8.67 3.90
C LEU A 95 5.47 7.63 3.04
N VAL A 96 4.90 6.43 2.84
CA VAL A 96 5.42 5.49 1.86
C VAL A 96 5.46 6.17 0.48
N GLY A 97 6.64 6.20 -0.11
CA GLY A 97 6.90 6.88 -1.37
C GLY A 97 7.22 5.93 -2.52
N GLU A 98 7.58 6.53 -3.64
CA GLU A 98 7.92 5.81 -4.86
C GLU A 98 9.19 4.94 -4.68
N SER A 99 10.16 5.39 -3.88
CA SER A 99 11.41 4.66 -3.68
C SER A 99 11.18 3.34 -2.92
N PHE A 100 10.30 3.36 -1.89
CA PHE A 100 9.87 2.14 -1.21
C PHE A 100 9.17 1.19 -2.19
N CYS A 101 8.18 1.70 -2.91
CA CYS A 101 7.41 0.89 -3.86
C CYS A 101 8.30 0.29 -4.94
N GLN A 102 9.22 1.06 -5.50
CA GLN A 102 10.17 0.58 -6.50
C GLN A 102 11.11 -0.50 -5.93
N ALA A 103 11.64 -0.30 -4.73
CA ALA A 103 12.50 -1.29 -4.08
C ALA A 103 11.77 -2.60 -3.79
N ALA A 104 10.49 -2.53 -3.38
CA ALA A 104 9.65 -3.67 -3.06
C ALA A 104 8.96 -4.31 -4.29
N GLY A 105 9.05 -3.70 -5.47
CA GLY A 105 8.37 -4.16 -6.69
C GLY A 105 6.85 -3.95 -6.65
N LEU A 106 6.41 -2.87 -6.00
CA LEU A 106 5.01 -2.49 -5.85
C LEU A 106 4.63 -1.38 -6.85
N THR A 107 3.36 -1.32 -7.22
CA THR A 107 2.76 -0.15 -7.86
C THR A 107 2.01 0.67 -6.82
N LEU A 108 2.39 1.95 -6.64
CA LEU A 108 1.71 2.86 -5.74
C LEU A 108 0.38 3.29 -6.34
N LEU A 109 -0.69 3.22 -5.54
CA LEU A 109 -2.04 3.62 -5.92
C LEU A 109 -2.44 4.93 -5.22
N ASP A 110 -3.29 5.70 -5.89
CA ASP A 110 -4.02 6.79 -5.26
C ASP A 110 -5.13 6.24 -4.35
N ASP A 111 -5.50 7.01 -3.32
CA ASP A 111 -6.65 6.76 -2.46
C ASP A 111 -7.66 7.92 -2.62
N PRO A 112 -8.86 7.63 -3.15
CA PRO A 112 -9.34 6.35 -3.71
C PRO A 112 -8.92 6.11 -5.18
N CYS A 113 -9.01 4.85 -5.63
CA CYS A 113 -8.87 4.49 -7.04
C CYS A 113 -9.92 3.46 -7.46
N THR A 114 -10.07 3.21 -8.76
CA THR A 114 -11.01 2.25 -9.31
C THR A 114 -10.27 1.08 -9.95
N LEU A 115 -10.63 -0.14 -9.58
CA LEU A 115 -10.21 -1.36 -10.26
C LEU A 115 -11.34 -1.84 -11.16
N GLU A 116 -11.07 -1.98 -12.46
CA GLU A 116 -11.96 -2.58 -13.43
C GLU A 116 -11.50 -4.01 -13.74
N ILE A 117 -12.42 -4.96 -13.56
CA ILE A 117 -12.19 -6.37 -13.87
C ILE A 117 -12.98 -6.69 -15.13
N PRO A 118 -12.29 -7.00 -16.26
CA PRO A 118 -12.96 -7.39 -17.51
C PRO A 118 -13.85 -8.60 -17.29
N CYS A 119 -15.01 -8.61 -17.95
CA CYS A 119 -15.83 -9.81 -18.00
C CYS A 119 -15.27 -10.80 -19.03
N ALA A 120 -15.38 -12.10 -18.77
CA ALA A 120 -15.02 -13.14 -19.73
C ALA A 120 -15.87 -13.06 -21.02
N ASP A 121 -17.14 -12.62 -20.89
CA ASP A 121 -17.99 -12.26 -22.03
C ASP A 121 -17.69 -10.82 -22.45
N ALA A 122 -17.06 -10.63 -23.60
CA ALA A 122 -16.70 -9.32 -24.14
C ALA A 122 -17.91 -8.39 -24.40
N THR A 123 -19.13 -8.91 -24.39
CA THR A 123 -20.38 -8.13 -24.56
C THR A 123 -20.94 -7.66 -23.23
N ALA A 124 -20.49 -8.24 -22.11
CA ALA A 124 -20.91 -7.83 -20.77
C ALA A 124 -20.08 -6.65 -20.24
N ALA A 125 -20.73 -5.81 -19.44
CA ALA A 125 -20.03 -4.71 -18.78
C ALA A 125 -18.98 -5.25 -17.76
N PRO A 126 -17.80 -4.62 -17.66
CA PRO A 126 -16.81 -4.99 -16.67
C PRO A 126 -17.31 -4.71 -15.25
N THR A 127 -16.81 -5.47 -14.28
CA THR A 127 -17.04 -5.17 -12.87
C THR A 127 -16.10 -4.06 -12.44
N ARG A 128 -16.64 -3.02 -11.79
CA ARG A 128 -15.87 -1.90 -11.24
C ARG A 128 -15.92 -1.93 -9.72
N ILE A 129 -14.75 -1.87 -9.10
CA ILE A 129 -14.58 -1.88 -7.65
C ILE A 129 -13.89 -0.58 -7.27
N LEU A 130 -14.49 0.17 -6.33
CA LEU A 130 -13.83 1.30 -5.69
C LEU A 130 -12.93 0.78 -4.59
N LEU A 131 -11.65 1.11 -4.65
CA LEU A 131 -10.66 0.82 -3.64
C LEU A 131 -10.36 2.10 -2.85
N SER A 132 -10.36 1.98 -1.54
CA SER A 132 -9.98 3.06 -0.61
C SER A 132 -9.52 2.44 0.70
N HIS A 133 -8.55 3.06 1.37
CA HIS A 133 -8.21 2.71 2.75
C HIS A 133 -9.38 3.01 3.71
N GLY A 134 -10.15 4.06 3.42
CA GLY A 134 -11.39 4.34 4.14
C GLY A 134 -11.26 5.38 5.26
N ASP A 135 -10.08 5.78 5.68
CA ASP A 135 -9.83 6.79 6.71
C ASP A 135 -10.48 8.16 6.40
N ALA A 136 -10.63 8.47 5.12
CA ALA A 136 -11.33 9.68 4.65
C ALA A 136 -12.83 9.71 5.00
N LEU A 137 -13.41 8.59 5.42
CA LEU A 137 -14.83 8.46 5.77
C LEU A 137 -15.10 8.72 7.26
N CYS A 138 -14.07 8.97 8.07
CA CYS A 138 -14.18 9.30 9.50
C CYS A 138 -14.67 10.74 9.74
N LEU A 139 -15.77 11.12 9.10
CA LEU A 139 -16.25 12.52 9.01
C LEU A 139 -16.59 13.13 10.37
N ASP A 140 -17.01 12.33 11.35
CA ASP A 140 -17.38 12.78 12.69
C ASP A 140 -16.16 13.09 13.56
N ASP A 141 -14.98 12.53 13.25
CA ASP A 141 -13.73 12.86 13.91
C ASP A 141 -13.07 14.06 13.23
N THR A 142 -13.54 15.24 13.62
CA THR A 142 -13.06 16.50 13.03
C THR A 142 -11.59 16.77 13.31
N ALA A 143 -11.06 16.32 14.44
CA ALA A 143 -9.65 16.47 14.79
C ALA A 143 -8.78 15.60 13.90
N TYR A 144 -9.16 14.34 13.70
CA TYR A 144 -8.51 13.44 12.76
C TYR A 144 -8.56 13.99 11.33
N MET A 145 -9.70 14.47 10.86
CA MET A 145 -9.84 14.99 9.50
C MET A 145 -8.97 16.22 9.24
N GLN A 146 -8.78 17.08 10.24
CA GLN A 146 -7.84 18.21 10.16
C GLN A 146 -6.39 17.72 10.09
N PHE A 147 -6.01 16.79 10.95
CA PHE A 147 -4.67 16.15 10.90
C PHE A 147 -4.44 15.48 9.55
N ARG A 148 -5.40 14.68 9.07
CA ARG A 148 -5.32 14.02 7.76
C ARG A 148 -5.08 15.03 6.63
N ALA A 149 -5.84 16.11 6.59
CA ALA A 149 -5.70 17.15 5.58
C ALA A 149 -4.30 17.80 5.61
N GLN A 150 -3.73 17.98 6.79
CA GLN A 150 -2.38 18.50 6.96
C GLN A 150 -1.32 17.52 6.45
N VAL A 151 -1.32 16.27 6.92
CA VAL A 151 -0.25 15.30 6.62
C VAL A 151 -0.33 14.74 5.19
N ARG A 152 -1.49 14.83 4.55
CA ARG A 152 -1.67 14.48 3.14
C ARG A 152 -1.33 15.65 2.19
N ASN A 153 -1.00 16.84 2.72
CA ASN A 153 -0.59 17.98 1.91
C ASN A 153 0.84 17.75 1.38
N PRO A 154 1.07 17.80 0.04
CA PRO A 154 2.38 17.53 -0.53
C PRO A 154 3.49 18.47 -0.05
N ALA A 155 3.18 19.75 0.19
CA ALA A 155 4.15 20.71 0.68
C ALA A 155 4.56 20.39 2.13
N TRP A 156 3.61 19.97 2.97
CA TRP A 156 3.91 19.51 4.33
C TRP A 156 4.78 18.24 4.31
N GLN A 157 4.42 17.25 3.48
CA GLN A 157 5.21 16.02 3.35
C GLN A 157 6.64 16.31 2.89
N GLN A 158 6.79 17.17 1.88
CA GLN A 158 8.11 17.56 1.39
C GLN A 158 8.96 18.22 2.49
N GLN A 159 8.37 19.11 3.29
CA GLN A 159 9.06 19.76 4.39
C GLN A 159 9.42 18.77 5.50
N PHE A 160 8.51 17.86 5.84
CA PHE A 160 8.72 16.83 6.86
C PHE A 160 9.86 15.88 6.46
N LEU A 161 9.85 15.38 5.23
CA LEU A 161 10.84 14.44 4.70
C LEU A 161 12.26 15.06 4.49
N GLN A 162 12.40 16.38 4.65
CA GLN A 162 13.73 17.03 4.69
C GLN A 162 14.40 16.97 6.07
N GLN A 163 13.66 16.54 7.10
CA GLN A 163 14.20 16.40 8.45
C GLN A 163 14.92 15.06 8.59
N PRO A 164 16.06 15.00 9.29
CA PRO A 164 16.74 13.74 9.55
C PRO A 164 15.86 12.81 10.40
N LEU A 165 15.93 11.51 10.13
CA LEU A 165 15.20 10.47 10.90
C LEU A 165 15.55 10.44 12.40
N GLU A 166 16.69 11.02 12.80
CA GLU A 166 17.17 11.04 14.18
C GLU A 166 16.55 12.17 15.06
N GLN A 167 15.59 12.92 14.53
CA GLN A 167 14.84 13.95 15.24
C GLN A 167 13.36 13.55 15.41
#